data_6d6c74799e319ffbccd02f5ea28eef70
#
_entry.id   6d6c74799e319ffbccd02f5ea28eef70
#
_cell.length_a   1.000
_cell.length_b   1.000
_cell.length_c   1.000
_cell.angle_alpha   90.00
_cell.angle_beta   90.00
_cell.angle_gamma   90.00
#
_symmetry.space_group_name_H-M   'P 1'
#
loop_
_entity.id
_entity.type
_entity.pdbx_description
1 polymer ?
#
loop_
_entity_poly.entity_id
_entity_poly.type
_entity_poly.pdbx_seq_one_letter_code
_entity_poly.pdbx_strand_id
1 'polypeptide(L)'
;MTTTNSSFTTPRRSPPKPAPGEKERCVLAYSGGLDTSVCIKWLQEEYDLDVIAVVGDLGQEHEASRPSSQGARHRCHRLRGHRHAGAFANEYLACAMAANAMYENKYPLVSALSRPLIAKHLVAVAHQFGAKYVAHGCTGKGNDQVRFESSVLMLDPALTIIAP
;
A
#
# COMPACT_ATOMS: atom_id res chain seq x y z
N MET A 1 8.08 -18.51 -33.17
CA MET A 1 7.40 -18.45 -31.88
C MET A 1 7.63 -17.05 -31.32
N THR A 2 6.66 -16.17 -31.54
CA THR A 2 6.72 -14.75 -31.22
C THR A 2 6.15 -14.53 -29.84
N THR A 3 7.01 -14.20 -28.88
CA THR A 3 6.63 -13.81 -27.52
C THR A 3 6.08 -12.38 -27.57
N THR A 4 4.77 -12.25 -27.45
CA THR A 4 4.10 -10.96 -27.26
C THR A 4 4.33 -10.47 -25.84
N ASN A 5 5.25 -9.52 -25.71
CA ASN A 5 5.50 -8.75 -24.51
C ASN A 5 4.33 -7.77 -24.31
N SER A 6 3.34 -8.12 -23.48
CA SER A 6 2.27 -7.21 -23.14
C SER A 6 2.77 -6.23 -22.08
N SER A 7 3.29 -5.11 -22.54
CA SER A 7 3.58 -3.95 -21.70
C SER A 7 2.27 -3.39 -21.15
N PHE A 8 2.02 -3.61 -19.87
CA PHE A 8 0.97 -2.91 -19.12
C PHE A 8 1.36 -1.44 -18.94
N THR A 9 1.17 -0.65 -19.98
CA THR A 9 1.17 0.80 -19.88
C THR A 9 -0.27 1.26 -19.68
N THR A 10 -0.71 1.37 -18.42
CA THR A 10 -1.86 2.20 -18.10
C THR A 10 -1.52 3.63 -18.50
N PRO A 11 -2.36 4.34 -19.30
CA PRO A 11 -2.08 5.72 -19.64
C PRO A 11 -1.98 6.54 -18.35
N ARG A 12 -0.81 7.14 -18.10
CA ARG A 12 -0.60 8.09 -17.00
C ARG A 12 -1.51 9.29 -17.25
N ARG A 13 -2.69 9.31 -16.65
CA ARG A 13 -3.42 10.56 -16.48
C ARG A 13 -2.59 11.42 -15.52
N SER A 14 -2.20 12.59 -15.98
CA SER A 14 -1.59 13.58 -15.10
C SER A 14 -2.50 13.78 -13.89
N PRO A 15 -1.95 13.71 -12.66
CA PRO A 15 -2.77 13.86 -11.47
C PRO A 15 -3.45 15.25 -11.50
N PRO A 16 -4.70 15.37 -11.04
CA PRO A 16 -5.36 16.66 -10.94
C PRO A 16 -4.52 17.55 -10.02
N LYS A 17 -4.18 18.76 -10.48
CA LYS A 17 -3.50 19.75 -9.63
C LYS A 17 -4.41 20.10 -8.47
N PRO A 18 -3.92 20.13 -7.21
CA PRO A 18 -4.69 20.61 -6.09
C PRO A 18 -5.12 22.05 -6.34
N ALA A 19 -6.35 22.39 -5.92
CA ALA A 19 -6.82 23.76 -5.97
C ALA A 19 -5.98 24.65 -5.03
N PRO A 20 -5.84 25.95 -5.30
CA PRO A 20 -5.13 26.85 -4.39
C PRO A 20 -5.74 26.81 -2.99
N GLY A 21 -4.96 26.41 -1.98
CA GLY A 21 -5.41 26.22 -0.59
C GLY A 21 -5.79 24.78 -0.21
N GLU A 22 -5.72 23.80 -1.12
CA GLU A 22 -5.83 22.37 -0.76
C GLU A 22 -4.52 21.85 -0.16
N LYS A 23 -4.67 21.10 0.93
CA LYS A 23 -3.53 20.39 1.55
C LYS A 23 -2.97 19.34 0.61
N GLU A 24 -1.68 19.12 0.66
CA GLU A 24 -1.06 18.02 -0.06
C GLU A 24 -1.54 16.68 0.48
N ARG A 25 -1.61 15.67 -0.38
CA ARG A 25 -2.19 14.37 -0.05
C ARG A 25 -1.13 13.33 0.25
N CYS A 26 -1.39 12.52 1.28
CA CYS A 26 -0.60 11.37 1.67
C CYS A 26 -1.47 10.12 1.66
N VAL A 27 -0.97 9.04 1.06
CA VAL A 27 -1.61 7.72 1.11
C VAL A 27 -0.94 6.87 2.17
N LEU A 28 -1.69 6.48 3.19
CA LEU A 28 -1.20 5.69 4.32
C LEU A 28 -1.61 4.22 4.18
N ALA A 29 -0.63 3.30 4.27
CA ALA A 29 -0.89 1.88 4.48
C ALA A 29 -1.50 1.67 5.87
N TYR A 30 -2.80 1.45 5.93
CA TYR A 30 -3.55 1.35 7.17
C TYR A 30 -3.89 -0.10 7.50
N SER A 31 -3.41 -0.58 8.63
CA SER A 31 -3.66 -1.95 9.09
C SER A 31 -4.93 -2.11 9.95
N GLY A 32 -5.51 -1.00 10.40
CA GLY A 32 -6.59 -1.01 11.39
C GLY A 32 -6.11 -1.03 12.85
N GLY A 33 -4.81 -1.18 13.09
CA GLY A 33 -4.20 -1.19 14.41
C GLY A 33 -4.02 0.21 15.02
N LEU A 34 -3.62 0.24 16.29
CA LEU A 34 -3.41 1.48 17.05
C LEU A 34 -2.34 2.35 16.39
N ASP A 35 -1.20 1.78 16.03
CA ASP A 35 -0.04 2.51 15.50
C ASP A 35 -0.41 3.28 14.22
N THR A 36 -1.04 2.61 13.26
CA THR A 36 -1.47 3.25 12.02
C THR A 36 -2.60 4.26 12.23
N SER A 37 -3.42 4.11 13.28
CA SER A 37 -4.42 5.10 13.65
C SER A 37 -3.80 6.37 14.22
N VAL A 38 -2.74 6.24 15.01
CA VAL A 38 -1.95 7.38 15.53
C VAL A 38 -1.22 8.07 14.37
N CYS A 39 -0.68 7.31 13.40
CA CYS A 39 -0.02 7.87 12.23
C CYS A 39 -0.91 8.82 11.43
N ILE A 40 -2.22 8.56 11.32
CA ILE A 40 -3.13 9.46 10.61
C ILE A 40 -3.09 10.86 11.23
N LYS A 41 -3.29 10.93 12.55
CA LYS A 41 -3.31 12.19 13.27
C LYS A 41 -1.95 12.89 13.23
N TRP A 42 -0.89 12.13 13.43
CA TRP A 42 0.48 12.64 13.39
C TRP A 42 0.84 13.25 12.03
N LEU A 43 0.51 12.57 10.91
CA LEU A 43 0.74 13.10 9.56
C LEU A 43 -0.03 14.39 9.29
N GLN A 44 -1.24 14.53 9.87
CA GLN A 44 -2.05 15.74 9.73
C GLN A 44 -1.50 16.90 10.57
N GLU A 45 -0.99 16.63 11.78
CA GLU A 45 -0.50 17.67 12.70
C GLU A 45 0.92 18.12 12.36
N GLU A 46 1.84 17.18 12.03
CA GLU A 46 3.24 17.50 11.79
C GLU A 46 3.55 17.94 10.36
N TYR A 47 2.82 17.40 9.37
CA TYR A 47 3.08 17.66 7.95
C TYR A 47 1.96 18.44 7.26
N ASP A 48 0.88 18.76 7.95
CA ASP A 48 -0.33 19.40 7.39
C ASP A 48 -0.90 18.71 6.14
N LEU A 49 -0.88 17.36 6.14
CA LEU A 49 -1.29 16.53 5.00
C LEU A 49 -2.76 16.11 5.09
N ASP A 50 -3.42 15.98 3.93
CA ASP A 50 -4.70 15.29 3.79
C ASP A 50 -4.44 13.79 3.63
N VAL A 51 -4.80 12.98 4.64
CA VAL A 51 -4.44 11.56 4.71
C VAL A 51 -5.54 10.68 4.15
N ILE A 52 -5.17 9.84 3.16
CA ILE A 52 -6.01 8.81 2.56
C ILE A 52 -5.56 7.46 3.11
N ALA A 53 -6.33 6.88 4.03
CA ALA A 53 -6.01 5.57 4.59
C ALA A 53 -6.46 4.44 3.65
N VAL A 54 -5.54 3.55 3.33
CA VAL A 54 -5.76 2.40 2.43
C VAL A 54 -5.62 1.11 3.20
N VAL A 55 -6.69 0.32 3.24
CA VAL A 55 -6.71 -1.01 3.86
C VAL A 55 -6.52 -2.06 2.79
N GLY A 56 -5.46 -2.84 2.86
CA GLY A 56 -5.23 -3.99 1.99
C GLY A 56 -5.95 -5.23 2.54
N ASP A 57 -6.98 -5.71 1.84
CA ASP A 57 -7.60 -6.99 2.13
C ASP A 57 -6.98 -8.06 1.24
N LEU A 58 -6.20 -8.92 1.85
CA LEU A 58 -5.46 -10.03 1.21
C LEU A 58 -6.14 -11.38 1.43
N GLY A 59 -7.39 -11.40 1.87
CA GLY A 59 -8.14 -12.61 2.23
C GLY A 59 -8.17 -12.89 3.73
N GLN A 60 -7.86 -11.88 4.56
CA GLN A 60 -8.01 -11.98 6.02
C GLN A 60 -9.49 -11.91 6.37
N GLU A 61 -10.06 -13.03 6.80
CA GLU A 61 -11.41 -13.07 7.31
C GLU A 61 -11.51 -12.22 8.59
N HIS A 62 -12.41 -11.26 8.62
CA HIS A 62 -12.92 -10.50 9.79
C HIS A 62 -12.16 -9.30 10.37
N GLU A 63 -10.87 -9.08 10.23
CA GLU A 63 -10.24 -7.90 10.84
C GLU A 63 -10.31 -6.62 9.98
N ALA A 64 -10.24 -6.74 8.66
CA ALA A 64 -10.37 -5.61 7.74
C ALA A 64 -11.81 -5.07 7.60
N SER A 65 -12.80 -5.72 8.25
CA SER A 65 -14.23 -5.44 8.04
C SER A 65 -14.80 -4.33 8.92
N ARG A 66 -14.09 -3.91 9.96
CA ARG A 66 -14.55 -2.80 10.82
C ARG A 66 -13.69 -1.57 10.55
N PRO A 67 -14.24 -0.53 9.89
CA PRO A 67 -13.63 0.78 10.03
C PRO A 67 -13.69 1.09 11.53
N SER A 68 -12.52 1.29 12.14
CA SER A 68 -12.50 1.88 13.47
C SER A 68 -13.29 3.19 13.39
N SER A 69 -14.06 3.53 14.42
CA SER A 69 -14.83 4.78 14.47
C SER A 69 -13.98 6.03 14.22
N GLN A 70 -12.66 5.89 14.30
CA GLN A 70 -11.67 6.91 13.96
C GLN A 70 -11.37 6.96 12.45
N GLY A 71 -11.35 5.84 11.74
CA GLY A 71 -11.18 5.82 10.28
C GLY A 71 -12.36 6.42 9.51
N ALA A 72 -13.56 6.46 10.09
CA ALA A 72 -14.74 7.07 9.46
C ALA A 72 -14.68 8.61 9.39
N ARG A 73 -13.81 9.27 10.17
CA ARG A 73 -13.59 10.73 10.14
C ARG A 73 -12.54 11.16 9.10
N HIS A 74 -11.80 10.22 8.55
CA HIS A 74 -10.77 10.43 7.54
C HIS A 74 -11.21 9.78 6.24
N ARG A 75 -10.80 10.29 5.07
CA ARG A 75 -11.11 9.69 3.76
C ARG A 75 -10.44 8.30 3.68
N CYS A 76 -11.16 7.27 4.17
CA CYS A 76 -10.71 5.89 4.07
C CYS A 76 -11.12 5.30 2.73
N HIS A 77 -10.17 5.02 1.85
CA HIS A 77 -10.39 4.18 0.68
C HIS A 77 -10.21 2.72 1.06
N ARG A 78 -11.33 2.00 1.12
CA ARG A 78 -11.33 0.57 1.33
C ARG A 78 -11.07 -0.12 0.00
N LEU A 79 -9.91 -0.72 -0.15
CA LEU A 79 -9.66 -1.66 -1.25
C LEU A 79 -10.48 -2.93 -1.00
N ARG A 80 -11.55 -3.17 -1.77
CA ARG A 80 -12.41 -4.34 -1.61
C ARG A 80 -11.63 -5.63 -1.86
N GLY A 81 -11.62 -6.54 -0.87
CA GLY A 81 -10.73 -7.66 -0.74
C GLY A 81 -10.76 -8.76 -1.79
N HIS A 82 -11.84 -8.95 -2.49
CA HIS A 82 -11.93 -10.05 -3.46
C HIS A 82 -10.93 -9.96 -4.63
N ARG A 83 -10.54 -8.77 -5.04
CA ARG A 83 -9.58 -8.60 -6.14
C ARG A 83 -8.13 -8.82 -5.70
N HIS A 84 -7.80 -8.52 -4.44
CA HIS A 84 -6.44 -8.62 -3.95
C HIS A 84 -6.11 -10.03 -3.48
N ALA A 85 -7.03 -10.75 -2.87
CA ALA A 85 -6.86 -12.15 -2.52
C ALA A 85 -6.55 -13.01 -3.74
N GLY A 86 -7.27 -12.82 -4.85
CA GLY A 86 -7.02 -13.53 -6.11
C GLY A 86 -5.66 -13.17 -6.72
N ALA A 87 -5.31 -11.90 -6.79
CA ALA A 87 -4.00 -11.45 -7.28
C ALA A 87 -2.87 -11.95 -6.37
N PHE A 88 -3.05 -11.88 -5.06
CA PHE A 88 -2.08 -12.40 -4.12
C PHE A 88 -1.86 -13.91 -4.27
N ALA A 89 -2.94 -14.68 -4.38
CA ALA A 89 -2.87 -16.13 -4.56
C ALA A 89 -2.19 -16.52 -5.89
N ASN A 90 -2.59 -15.89 -7.00
CA ASN A 90 -2.17 -16.32 -8.33
C ASN A 90 -0.82 -15.73 -8.77
N GLU A 91 -0.55 -14.45 -8.44
CA GLU A 91 0.65 -13.76 -8.91
C GLU A 91 1.84 -13.91 -7.94
N TYR A 92 1.57 -14.07 -6.64
CA TYR A 92 2.62 -14.11 -5.61
C TYR A 92 2.74 -15.47 -4.94
N LEU A 93 1.66 -16.02 -4.38
CA LEU A 93 1.74 -17.29 -3.64
C LEU A 93 2.00 -18.47 -4.57
N ALA A 94 1.35 -18.54 -5.72
CA ALA A 94 1.57 -19.63 -6.68
C ALA A 94 3.03 -19.69 -7.14
N CYS A 95 3.64 -18.53 -7.44
CA CYS A 95 5.06 -18.46 -7.80
C CYS A 95 5.99 -18.88 -6.66
N ALA A 96 5.68 -18.45 -5.42
CA ALA A 96 6.46 -18.82 -4.24
C ALA A 96 6.36 -20.31 -3.93
N MET A 97 5.18 -20.89 -4.08
CA MET A 97 4.96 -22.33 -3.92
C MET A 97 5.72 -23.13 -4.99
N ALA A 98 5.65 -22.73 -6.26
CA ALA A 98 6.37 -23.39 -7.34
C ALA A 98 7.90 -23.33 -7.13
N ALA A 99 8.40 -22.24 -6.54
CA ALA A 99 9.80 -22.04 -6.20
C ALA A 99 10.21 -22.72 -4.86
N ASN A 100 9.27 -23.34 -4.14
CA ASN A 100 9.47 -23.82 -2.77
C ASN A 100 10.09 -22.75 -1.85
N ALA A 101 9.63 -21.50 -1.99
CA ALA A 101 10.19 -20.34 -1.30
C ALA A 101 9.74 -20.30 0.16
N MET A 102 10.54 -20.92 1.03
CA MET A 102 10.34 -20.94 2.47
C MET A 102 11.58 -20.41 3.19
N TYR A 103 11.36 -19.64 4.24
CA TYR A 103 12.46 -19.23 5.12
C TYR A 103 12.85 -20.40 6.03
N GLU A 104 14.10 -20.83 5.97
CA GLU A 104 14.65 -21.96 6.73
C GLU A 104 13.85 -23.27 6.60
N ASN A 105 13.19 -23.49 5.46
CA ASN A 105 12.30 -24.64 5.21
C ASN A 105 11.15 -24.80 6.23
N LYS A 106 10.80 -23.74 6.94
CA LYS A 106 9.77 -23.77 7.99
C LYS A 106 8.71 -22.69 7.84
N TYR A 107 9.10 -21.49 7.46
CA TYR A 107 8.21 -20.32 7.48
C TYR A 107 7.82 -19.88 6.07
N PRO A 108 6.52 -19.95 5.71
CA PRO A 108 6.06 -19.41 4.44
C PRO A 108 6.20 -17.90 4.41
N LEU A 109 6.70 -17.35 3.32
CA LEU A 109 7.04 -15.92 3.18
C LEU A 109 5.82 -15.03 2.97
N VAL A 110 4.71 -15.27 3.65
CA VAL A 110 3.42 -14.58 3.44
C VAL A 110 3.56 -13.07 3.63
N SER A 111 4.13 -12.63 4.75
CA SER A 111 4.35 -11.21 5.01
C SER A 111 5.30 -10.57 4.00
N ALA A 112 6.36 -11.28 3.62
CA ALA A 112 7.33 -10.80 2.65
C ALA A 112 6.71 -10.57 1.27
N LEU A 113 5.83 -11.48 0.84
CA LEU A 113 5.16 -11.43 -0.46
C LEU A 113 3.99 -10.44 -0.50
N SER A 114 3.33 -10.19 0.64
CA SER A 114 2.21 -9.26 0.71
C SER A 114 2.63 -7.80 0.60
N ARG A 115 3.82 -7.42 1.10
CA ARG A 115 4.27 -6.02 1.12
C ARG A 115 4.42 -5.40 -0.28
N PRO A 116 5.05 -6.05 -1.27
CA PRO A 116 5.10 -5.53 -2.64
C PRO A 116 3.72 -5.34 -3.27
N LEU A 117 2.78 -6.26 -3.02
CA LEU A 117 1.41 -6.12 -3.51
C LEU A 117 0.70 -4.90 -2.89
N ILE A 118 0.81 -4.73 -1.58
CA ILE A 118 0.24 -3.57 -0.90
C ILE A 118 0.88 -2.28 -1.42
N ALA A 119 2.20 -2.24 -1.58
CA ALA A 119 2.91 -1.08 -2.15
C ALA A 119 2.40 -0.73 -3.56
N LYS A 120 2.19 -1.72 -4.42
CA LYS A 120 1.61 -1.53 -5.76
C LYS A 120 0.26 -0.82 -5.68
N HIS A 121 -0.59 -1.19 -4.73
CA HIS A 121 -1.89 -0.55 -4.54
C HIS A 121 -1.79 0.85 -3.95
N LEU A 122 -0.87 1.08 -3.00
CA LEU A 122 -0.63 2.42 -2.46
C LEU A 122 -0.21 3.40 -3.56
N VAL A 123 0.71 2.99 -4.43
CA VAL A 123 1.15 3.80 -5.57
C VAL A 123 0.00 4.07 -6.54
N ALA A 124 -0.83 3.06 -6.84
CA ALA A 124 -2.00 3.24 -7.70
C ALA A 124 -3.00 4.25 -7.11
N VAL A 125 -3.25 4.19 -5.79
CA VAL A 125 -4.11 5.15 -5.08
C VAL A 125 -3.45 6.53 -5.05
N ALA A 126 -2.14 6.62 -4.83
CA ALA A 126 -1.41 7.88 -4.85
C ALA A 126 -1.57 8.58 -6.22
N HIS A 127 -1.42 7.84 -7.31
CA HIS A 127 -1.66 8.38 -8.66
C HIS A 127 -3.12 8.80 -8.87
N GLN A 128 -4.08 8.00 -8.40
CA GLN A 128 -5.51 8.30 -8.54
C GLN A 128 -5.91 9.60 -7.85
N PHE A 129 -5.33 9.88 -6.70
CA PHE A 129 -5.65 11.06 -5.89
C PHE A 129 -4.65 12.21 -6.03
N GLY A 130 -3.63 12.05 -6.87
CA GLY A 130 -2.57 13.06 -7.02
C GLY A 130 -1.76 13.27 -5.75
N ALA A 131 -1.61 12.22 -4.93
CA ALA A 131 -0.82 12.28 -3.71
C ALA A 131 0.68 12.25 -4.06
N LYS A 132 1.46 13.06 -3.34
CA LYS A 132 2.93 13.10 -3.47
C LYS A 132 3.62 12.25 -2.42
N TYR A 133 2.91 11.88 -1.36
CA TYR A 133 3.43 11.17 -0.21
C TYR A 133 2.76 9.81 -0.04
N VAL A 134 3.56 8.84 0.36
CA VAL A 134 3.12 7.52 0.80
C VAL A 134 3.67 7.28 2.20
N ALA A 135 2.84 6.78 3.11
CA ALA A 135 3.24 6.50 4.49
C ALA A 135 2.91 5.06 4.88
N HIS A 136 3.67 4.53 5.83
CA HIS A 136 3.45 3.21 6.43
C HIS A 136 3.87 3.21 7.89
N GLY A 137 3.22 2.37 8.69
CA GLY A 137 3.53 2.19 10.11
C GLY A 137 4.47 1.01 10.40
N CYS A 138 5.40 0.69 9.50
CA CYS A 138 6.38 -0.36 9.76
C CYS A 138 7.48 0.15 10.67
N THR A 139 7.92 -0.68 11.62
CA THR A 139 9.04 -0.38 12.52
C THR A 139 10.31 -0.08 11.73
N GLY A 140 10.99 0.99 12.10
CA GLY A 140 12.24 1.42 11.47
C GLY A 140 13.32 0.33 11.52
N LYS A 141 14.12 0.23 10.47
CA LYS A 141 15.16 -0.79 10.26
C LYS A 141 14.63 -2.24 10.21
N GLY A 142 13.32 -2.42 10.03
CA GLY A 142 12.70 -3.72 9.86
C GLY A 142 12.65 -4.19 8.40
N ASN A 143 12.59 -5.50 8.19
CA ASN A 143 12.47 -6.09 6.86
C ASN A 143 11.24 -5.58 6.09
N ASP A 144 10.14 -5.32 6.79
CA ASP A 144 8.90 -4.84 6.17
C ASP A 144 9.03 -3.41 5.67
N GLN A 145 9.73 -2.54 6.41
CA GLN A 145 10.08 -1.19 5.95
C GLN A 145 10.84 -1.26 4.63
N VAL A 146 11.93 -2.02 4.58
CA VAL A 146 12.76 -2.15 3.37
C VAL A 146 11.93 -2.65 2.19
N ARG A 147 11.05 -3.63 2.38
CA ARG A 147 10.18 -4.16 1.33
C ARG A 147 9.20 -3.13 0.81
N PHE A 148 8.58 -2.36 1.70
CA PHE A 148 7.68 -1.27 1.31
C PHE A 148 8.41 -0.19 0.53
N GLU A 149 9.46 0.36 1.10
CA GLU A 149 10.22 1.47 0.51
C GLU A 149 10.82 1.08 -0.83
N SER A 150 11.49 -0.08 -0.92
CA SER A 150 12.04 -0.58 -2.19
C SER A 150 10.94 -0.75 -3.24
N SER A 151 9.79 -1.31 -2.86
CA SER A 151 8.68 -1.52 -3.79
C SER A 151 8.09 -0.20 -4.29
N VAL A 152 7.89 0.77 -3.41
CA VAL A 152 7.38 2.10 -3.80
C VAL A 152 8.37 2.80 -4.72
N LEU A 153 9.67 2.83 -4.36
CA LEU A 153 10.71 3.49 -5.16
C LEU A 153 10.89 2.84 -6.54
N MET A 154 10.74 1.53 -6.65
CA MET A 154 10.78 0.83 -7.95
C MET A 154 9.56 1.15 -8.82
N LEU A 155 8.39 1.39 -8.22
CA LEU A 155 7.15 1.67 -8.94
C LEU A 155 7.04 3.15 -9.34
N ASP A 156 7.39 4.03 -8.44
CA ASP A 156 7.41 5.48 -8.67
C ASP A 156 8.43 6.19 -7.76
N PRO A 157 9.63 6.50 -8.27
CA PRO A 157 10.67 7.18 -7.51
C PRO A 157 10.36 8.66 -7.21
N ALA A 158 9.29 9.22 -7.78
CA ALA A 158 8.88 10.60 -7.49
C ALA A 158 8.05 10.73 -6.22
N LEU A 159 7.55 9.61 -5.68
CA LEU A 159 6.81 9.60 -4.42
C LEU A 159 7.76 9.73 -3.23
N THR A 160 7.39 10.60 -2.29
CA THR A 160 8.10 10.74 -1.02
C THR A 160 7.52 9.78 0.01
N ILE A 161 8.37 8.98 0.65
CA ILE A 161 7.96 8.01 1.67
C ILE A 161 8.13 8.61 3.05
N ILE A 162 7.09 8.52 3.89
CA ILE A 162 7.10 8.93 5.29
C ILE A 162 6.89 7.70 6.15
N ALA A 163 7.86 7.43 7.03
CA ALA A 163 7.80 6.38 8.06
C ALA A 163 7.84 7.04 9.43
N PRO A 164 6.68 7.21 10.09
CA PRO A 164 6.59 7.83 11.42
C PRO A 164 7.27 7.02 12.50
#